data_600cc734958ca8fb934c62b16cbd61e4
#
_entry.id   600cc734958ca8fb934c62b16cbd61e4
#
_cell.length_a   1.000
_cell.length_b   1.000
_cell.length_c   1.000
_cell.angle_alpha   90.00
_cell.angle_beta   90.00
_cell.angle_gamma   90.00
#
_symmetry.space_group_name_H-M   'P 1'
#
loop_
_entity.id
_entity.type
_entity.pdbx_description
1 polymer ?
#
loop_
_entity_poly.entity_id
_entity_poly.type
_entity_poly.pdbx_seq_one_letter_code
_entity_poly.pdbx_strand_id
1 'polypeptide(L)'
;MKKTLITLAAAALMAGPAFAQDTKLVIAISGWTGFAPLTLAKEAGIYKKHGLDVTIKKVPQKDRHLVLASGDAQCAATTVETWIGWNAAGVATTQIFQLDKSYGADGMVVKPGITKISDLKGKTVAADAPGTATYFTLAWMLKKNGLSIKNVKVVNLSPQAAANAMIAGTDGVDAAMTYEPYLSAVRAKPEAGKIIATTLDYPMIMDTFGCTPKFLTENPKAAKALADGYFEALEMIKTDPTKSHEIMGADVKQTGEAFAKSAAYLRWQDRAANQKFFAGEHAQFSKEAADLLMEIGIVKALPDMSKLADTRFLK
;
A
#
# COMPACT_ATOMS: atom_id res chain seq x y z
N MET A 1 -27.22 -63.77 -50.35
CA MET A 1 -27.65 -62.61 -49.54
C MET A 1 -26.71 -62.57 -48.34
N LYS A 2 -25.66 -61.71 -48.39
CA LYS A 2 -24.70 -61.51 -47.28
C LYS A 2 -25.13 -60.24 -46.50
N LYS A 3 -25.47 -60.40 -45.22
CA LYS A 3 -25.78 -59.30 -44.32
C LYS A 3 -24.51 -58.79 -43.66
N THR A 4 -24.10 -57.59 -43.99
CA THR A 4 -22.96 -56.88 -43.35
C THR A 4 -23.44 -56.22 -42.08
N LEU A 5 -22.96 -56.63 -40.90
CA LEU A 5 -23.13 -55.91 -39.65
C LEU A 5 -22.11 -54.78 -39.58
N ILE A 6 -22.63 -53.57 -39.48
CA ILE A 6 -21.82 -52.37 -39.16
C ILE A 6 -21.82 -52.22 -37.64
N THR A 7 -20.68 -52.42 -37.01
CA THR A 7 -20.43 -52.19 -35.58
C THR A 7 -20.08 -50.70 -35.39
N LEU A 8 -20.97 -49.89 -34.79
CA LEU A 8 -20.70 -48.54 -34.37
C LEU A 8 -19.86 -48.61 -33.07
N ALA A 9 -18.58 -48.25 -33.16
CA ALA A 9 -17.75 -48.03 -31.98
C ALA A 9 -18.00 -46.64 -31.43
N ALA A 10 -18.70 -46.53 -30.27
CA ALA A 10 -18.85 -45.27 -29.51
C ALA A 10 -17.50 -44.92 -28.83
N ALA A 11 -16.80 -43.92 -29.34
CA ALA A 11 -15.64 -43.35 -28.67
C ALA A 11 -16.15 -42.48 -27.53
N ALA A 12 -16.10 -42.96 -26.30
CA ALA A 12 -16.28 -42.18 -25.08
C ALA A 12 -15.05 -41.25 -24.92
N LEU A 13 -15.21 -39.96 -25.23
CA LEU A 13 -14.26 -38.93 -24.87
C LEU A 13 -14.25 -38.81 -23.34
N MET A 14 -13.22 -39.37 -22.70
CA MET A 14 -12.88 -39.05 -21.31
C MET A 14 -12.36 -37.62 -21.26
N ALA A 15 -13.27 -36.67 -20.94
CA ALA A 15 -12.90 -35.36 -20.53
C ALA A 15 -12.19 -35.51 -19.15
N GLY A 16 -10.86 -35.57 -19.14
CA GLY A 16 -10.07 -35.46 -17.92
C GLY A 16 -10.39 -34.14 -17.21
N PRO A 17 -10.22 -34.05 -15.87
CA PRO A 17 -10.42 -32.81 -15.16
C PRO A 17 -9.50 -31.77 -15.77
N ALA A 18 -10.07 -30.75 -16.40
CA ALA A 18 -9.33 -29.56 -16.80
C ALA A 18 -8.85 -28.90 -15.51
N PHE A 19 -7.58 -29.05 -15.15
CA PHE A 19 -6.95 -28.26 -14.10
C PHE A 19 -7.11 -26.80 -14.53
N ALA A 20 -7.93 -26.05 -13.80
CA ALA A 20 -8.07 -24.63 -14.03
C ALA A 20 -6.67 -24.00 -13.89
N GLN A 21 -6.19 -23.37 -14.96
CA GLN A 21 -4.88 -22.71 -14.94
C GLN A 21 -4.97 -21.54 -13.94
N ASP A 22 -3.94 -21.43 -13.07
CA ASP A 22 -3.88 -20.32 -12.12
C ASP A 22 -3.96 -18.96 -12.84
N THR A 23 -4.69 -18.04 -12.26
CA THR A 23 -4.76 -16.67 -12.77
C THR A 23 -3.45 -15.95 -12.51
N LYS A 24 -2.74 -15.56 -13.58
CA LYS A 24 -1.51 -14.80 -13.51
C LYS A 24 -1.81 -13.32 -13.33
N LEU A 25 -1.13 -12.68 -12.38
CA LEU A 25 -1.24 -11.24 -12.17
C LEU A 25 0.02 -10.64 -11.53
N VAL A 26 0.18 -9.35 -11.73
CA VAL A 26 1.25 -8.55 -11.12
C VAL A 26 0.64 -7.58 -10.11
N ILE A 27 1.23 -7.54 -8.92
CA ILE A 27 0.90 -6.59 -7.85
C ILE A 27 2.07 -5.62 -7.69
N ALA A 28 1.80 -4.31 -7.84
CA ALA A 28 2.79 -3.26 -7.65
C ALA A 28 2.75 -2.71 -6.22
N ILE A 29 3.87 -2.79 -5.50
CA ILE A 29 4.01 -2.28 -4.12
C ILE A 29 5.33 -1.56 -3.91
N SER A 30 5.50 -0.86 -2.78
CA SER A 30 6.78 -0.32 -2.28
C SER A 30 7.39 -1.24 -1.22
N GLY A 31 8.48 -0.79 -0.61
CA GLY A 31 9.09 -1.43 0.58
C GLY A 31 8.46 -1.01 1.90
N TRP A 32 7.20 -0.58 1.92
CA TRP A 32 6.45 -0.30 3.13
C TRP A 32 6.19 -1.57 3.94
N THR A 33 6.47 -1.53 5.24
CA THR A 33 6.31 -2.68 6.16
C THR A 33 4.89 -3.23 6.17
N GLY A 34 3.88 -2.37 6.03
CA GLY A 34 2.46 -2.76 6.01
C GLY A 34 2.05 -3.63 4.81
N PHE A 35 2.79 -3.59 3.69
CA PHE A 35 2.50 -4.40 2.50
C PHE A 35 3.12 -5.81 2.55
N ALA A 36 3.99 -6.08 3.51
CA ALA A 36 4.71 -7.35 3.59
C ALA A 36 3.81 -8.60 3.71
N PRO A 37 2.58 -8.57 4.28
CA PRO A 37 1.69 -9.72 4.23
C PRO A 37 1.29 -10.16 2.82
N LEU A 38 1.31 -9.27 1.82
CA LEU A 38 1.11 -9.63 0.41
C LEU A 38 2.25 -10.53 -0.09
N THR A 39 3.50 -10.20 0.29
CA THR A 39 4.67 -11.04 0.00
C THR A 39 4.61 -12.34 0.80
N LEU A 40 4.19 -12.32 2.06
CA LEU A 40 3.98 -13.53 2.85
C LEU A 40 2.98 -14.47 2.16
N ALA A 41 1.83 -13.95 1.72
CA ALA A 41 0.83 -14.75 1.01
C ALA A 41 1.39 -15.42 -0.26
N LYS A 42 2.28 -14.72 -0.98
CA LYS A 42 2.97 -15.28 -2.15
C LYS A 42 4.01 -16.32 -1.76
N GLU A 43 4.96 -15.98 -0.90
CA GLU A 43 6.13 -16.82 -0.60
C GLU A 43 5.77 -18.07 0.25
N ALA A 44 4.72 -17.97 1.08
CA ALA A 44 4.15 -19.12 1.79
C ALA A 44 3.24 -20.01 0.91
N GLY A 45 3.05 -19.67 -0.37
CA GLY A 45 2.23 -20.43 -1.30
C GLY A 45 0.72 -20.28 -1.09
N ILE A 46 0.28 -19.33 -0.26
CA ILE A 46 -1.14 -19.09 0.04
C ILE A 46 -1.88 -18.68 -1.25
N TYR A 47 -1.37 -17.71 -2.00
CA TYR A 47 -1.99 -17.31 -3.28
C TYR A 47 -2.05 -18.47 -4.27
N LYS A 48 -1.02 -19.30 -4.34
CA LYS A 48 -1.01 -20.49 -5.19
C LYS A 48 -2.13 -21.48 -4.81
N LYS A 49 -2.33 -21.71 -3.50
CA LYS A 49 -3.43 -22.52 -2.96
C LYS A 49 -4.81 -21.96 -3.38
N HIS A 50 -4.92 -20.66 -3.53
CA HIS A 50 -6.12 -19.96 -4.01
C HIS A 50 -6.20 -19.86 -5.54
N GLY A 51 -5.36 -20.57 -6.30
CA GLY A 51 -5.38 -20.57 -7.77
C GLY A 51 -4.81 -19.30 -8.40
N LEU A 52 -3.89 -18.61 -7.72
CA LEU A 52 -3.25 -17.39 -8.20
C LEU A 52 -1.75 -17.60 -8.41
N ASP A 53 -1.25 -17.17 -9.57
CA ASP A 53 0.18 -17.03 -9.86
C ASP A 53 0.56 -15.53 -9.77
N VAL A 54 0.98 -15.12 -8.55
CA VAL A 54 1.22 -13.72 -8.22
C VAL A 54 2.69 -13.35 -8.40
N THR A 55 2.95 -12.31 -9.16
CA THR A 55 4.24 -11.61 -9.20
C THR A 55 4.15 -10.31 -8.39
N ILE A 56 5.02 -10.15 -7.39
CA ILE A 56 5.17 -8.89 -6.65
C ILE A 56 6.26 -8.04 -7.33
N LYS A 57 5.91 -6.82 -7.74
CA LYS A 57 6.83 -5.87 -8.37
C LYS A 57 7.03 -4.66 -7.46
N LYS A 58 8.27 -4.37 -7.08
CA LYS A 58 8.60 -3.16 -6.31
C LYS A 58 8.65 -1.97 -7.26
N VAL A 59 7.70 -1.05 -7.08
CA VAL A 59 7.55 0.16 -7.90
C VAL A 59 7.44 1.37 -6.97
N PRO A 60 8.23 2.43 -7.15
CA PRO A 60 8.08 3.67 -6.39
C PRO A 60 6.63 4.18 -6.43
N GLN A 61 6.14 4.75 -5.34
CA GLN A 61 4.73 5.17 -5.26
C GLN A 61 4.38 6.21 -6.36
N LYS A 62 5.27 7.15 -6.62
CA LYS A 62 5.10 8.18 -7.66
C LYS A 62 4.90 7.63 -9.08
N ASP A 63 5.40 6.41 -9.36
CA ASP A 63 5.37 5.77 -10.68
C ASP A 63 4.35 4.62 -10.76
N ARG A 64 3.73 4.23 -9.64
CA ARG A 64 2.91 3.02 -9.54
C ARG A 64 1.63 3.09 -10.38
N HIS A 65 1.04 4.27 -10.52
CA HIS A 65 -0.11 4.49 -11.40
C HIS A 65 0.21 4.24 -12.87
N LEU A 66 1.46 4.47 -13.31
CA LEU A 66 1.87 4.26 -14.70
C LEU A 66 1.86 2.78 -15.07
N VAL A 67 2.31 1.89 -14.18
CA VAL A 67 2.29 0.44 -14.43
C VAL A 67 0.87 -0.15 -14.40
N LEU A 68 -0.06 0.49 -13.70
CA LEU A 68 -1.49 0.13 -13.77
C LEU A 68 -2.10 0.61 -15.08
N ALA A 69 -1.79 1.83 -15.52
CA ALA A 69 -2.29 2.40 -16.77
C ALA A 69 -1.77 1.64 -18.00
N SER A 70 -0.51 1.19 -17.98
CA SER A 70 0.07 0.38 -19.07
C SER A 70 -0.42 -1.06 -19.10
N GLY A 71 -0.99 -1.56 -17.99
CA GLY A 71 -1.35 -2.96 -17.82
C GLY A 71 -0.20 -3.88 -17.37
N ASP A 72 1.00 -3.33 -17.10
CA ASP A 72 2.15 -4.07 -16.54
C ASP A 72 1.90 -4.56 -15.12
N ALA A 73 0.92 -3.99 -14.42
CA ALA A 73 0.36 -4.49 -13.19
C ALA A 73 -1.16 -4.41 -13.24
N GLN A 74 -1.84 -5.38 -12.64
CA GLN A 74 -3.30 -5.42 -12.56
C GLN A 74 -3.81 -4.81 -11.26
N CYS A 75 -3.01 -4.94 -10.19
CA CYS A 75 -3.34 -4.49 -8.85
C CYS A 75 -2.15 -3.77 -8.21
N ALA A 76 -2.44 -2.99 -7.18
CA ALA A 76 -1.43 -2.32 -6.39
C ALA A 76 -1.88 -2.16 -4.93
N ALA A 77 -0.93 -1.79 -4.06
CA ALA A 77 -1.19 -1.33 -2.71
C ALA A 77 -0.74 0.12 -2.58
N THR A 78 -1.56 0.96 -1.99
CA THR A 78 -1.24 2.36 -1.66
C THR A 78 -2.27 2.93 -0.69
N THR A 79 -2.10 4.17 -0.28
CA THR A 79 -2.97 4.90 0.64
C THR A 79 -4.25 5.39 -0.03
N VAL A 80 -5.31 5.60 0.76
CA VAL A 80 -6.63 6.03 0.25
C VAL A 80 -6.56 7.32 -0.56
N GLU A 81 -5.82 8.33 -0.09
CA GLU A 81 -5.69 9.61 -0.80
C GLU A 81 -4.95 9.47 -2.12
N THR A 82 -3.99 8.55 -2.21
CA THR A 82 -3.26 8.29 -3.46
C THR A 82 -4.19 7.71 -4.53
N TRP A 83 -5.11 6.80 -4.17
CA TRP A 83 -6.12 6.30 -5.11
C TRP A 83 -7.01 7.42 -5.65
N ILE A 84 -7.39 8.38 -4.82
CA ILE A 84 -8.16 9.57 -5.25
C ILE A 84 -7.38 10.34 -6.31
N GLY A 85 -6.09 10.61 -6.04
CA GLY A 85 -5.20 11.31 -6.97
C GLY A 85 -5.05 10.60 -8.31
N TRP A 86 -4.85 9.26 -8.31
CA TRP A 86 -4.72 8.49 -9.54
C TRP A 86 -6.00 8.48 -10.37
N ASN A 87 -7.17 8.28 -9.72
CA ASN A 87 -8.46 8.35 -10.41
C ASN A 87 -8.73 9.75 -10.98
N ALA A 88 -8.40 10.82 -10.25
CA ALA A 88 -8.49 12.20 -10.74
C ALA A 88 -7.56 12.48 -11.93
N ALA A 89 -6.43 11.79 -12.00
CA ALA A 89 -5.49 11.85 -13.12
C ALA A 89 -5.89 10.94 -14.31
N GLY A 90 -7.04 10.27 -14.24
CA GLY A 90 -7.58 9.41 -15.31
C GLY A 90 -7.11 7.96 -15.27
N VAL A 91 -6.37 7.55 -14.23
CA VAL A 91 -6.01 6.13 -14.03
C VAL A 91 -7.08 5.46 -13.17
N ALA A 92 -8.05 4.83 -13.82
CA ALA A 92 -9.18 4.19 -13.16
C ALA A 92 -8.72 3.01 -12.29
N THR A 93 -9.03 3.07 -11.01
CA THR A 93 -8.70 2.04 -10.02
C THR A 93 -9.82 1.92 -8.98
N THR A 94 -9.96 0.73 -8.40
CA THR A 94 -10.97 0.45 -7.37
C THR A 94 -10.34 -0.31 -6.21
N GLN A 95 -10.49 0.20 -5.00
CA GLN A 95 -10.02 -0.41 -3.75
C GLN A 95 -10.93 -1.57 -3.38
N ILE A 96 -10.38 -2.71 -2.94
CA ILE A 96 -11.17 -3.91 -2.64
C ILE A 96 -11.01 -4.41 -1.21
N PHE A 97 -9.93 -4.07 -0.52
CA PHE A 97 -9.76 -4.27 0.92
C PHE A 97 -8.71 -3.33 1.51
N GLN A 98 -8.81 -3.09 2.81
CA GLN A 98 -7.82 -2.36 3.60
C GLN A 98 -6.72 -3.31 4.05
N LEU A 99 -5.47 -2.87 3.93
CA LEU A 99 -4.28 -3.61 4.33
C LEU A 99 -3.94 -3.30 5.79
N ASP A 100 -3.64 -2.06 6.07
CA ASP A 100 -3.18 -1.62 7.37
C ASP A 100 -3.53 -0.16 7.66
N LYS A 101 -3.29 0.22 8.91
CA LYS A 101 -3.25 1.61 9.38
C LYS A 101 -1.89 1.86 10.00
N SER A 102 -1.25 2.95 9.63
CA SER A 102 -0.06 3.41 10.32
C SER A 102 -0.39 3.84 11.75
N TYR A 103 0.38 3.37 12.70
CA TYR A 103 0.24 3.63 14.13
C TYR A 103 1.58 4.04 14.72
N GLY A 104 2.13 5.14 14.20
CA GLY A 104 3.48 5.62 14.49
C GLY A 104 4.54 5.16 13.49
N ALA A 105 4.14 4.48 12.40
CA ALA A 105 5.04 3.97 11.37
C ALA A 105 5.44 5.03 10.33
N ASP A 106 4.68 6.11 10.18
CA ASP A 106 5.08 7.29 9.43
C ASP A 106 5.44 8.41 10.40
N GLY A 107 6.49 9.16 10.10
CA GLY A 107 6.96 10.20 11.00
C GLY A 107 7.80 11.28 10.35
N MET A 108 7.86 12.39 11.07
CA MET A 108 8.66 13.56 10.76
C MET A 108 9.91 13.58 11.63
N VAL A 109 11.07 13.52 10.97
CA VAL A 109 12.40 13.67 11.61
C VAL A 109 12.87 15.08 11.35
N VAL A 110 13.46 15.73 12.36
CA VAL A 110 13.97 17.10 12.28
C VAL A 110 15.39 17.22 12.82
N LYS A 111 16.17 18.15 12.28
CA LYS A 111 17.49 18.52 12.80
C LYS A 111 17.39 19.29 14.12
N PRO A 112 18.48 19.37 14.91
CA PRO A 112 18.53 20.19 16.12
C PRO A 112 18.07 21.63 15.89
N GLY A 113 17.35 22.20 16.87
CA GLY A 113 16.80 23.55 16.80
C GLY A 113 15.35 23.62 16.30
N ILE A 114 14.80 22.53 15.74
CA ILE A 114 13.37 22.39 15.41
C ILE A 114 12.72 21.51 16.48
N THR A 115 11.66 21.98 17.11
CA THR A 115 11.02 21.29 18.24
C THR A 115 9.55 20.97 18.00
N LYS A 116 8.89 21.67 17.08
CA LYS A 116 7.49 21.54 16.74
C LYS A 116 7.26 21.82 15.25
N ILE A 117 6.14 21.38 14.72
CA ILE A 117 5.82 21.52 13.28
C ILE A 117 5.79 22.99 12.83
N SER A 118 5.33 23.91 13.67
CA SER A 118 5.31 25.34 13.33
C SER A 118 6.70 25.95 13.09
N ASP A 119 7.76 25.35 13.62
CA ASP A 119 9.16 25.80 13.40
C ASP A 119 9.65 25.50 11.98
N LEU A 120 8.90 24.69 11.21
CA LEU A 120 9.24 24.36 9.82
C LEU A 120 9.00 25.51 8.83
N LYS A 121 8.35 26.61 9.23
CA LYS A 121 8.15 27.77 8.34
C LYS A 121 9.49 28.27 7.77
N GLY A 122 9.59 28.29 6.43
CA GLY A 122 10.82 28.67 5.71
C GLY A 122 11.90 27.58 5.65
N LYS A 123 11.68 26.41 6.25
CA LYS A 123 12.63 25.29 6.28
C LYS A 123 12.52 24.41 5.05
N THR A 124 13.57 23.64 4.79
CA THR A 124 13.62 22.64 3.73
C THR A 124 13.24 21.27 4.30
N VAL A 125 12.18 20.67 3.76
CA VAL A 125 11.65 19.38 4.19
C VAL A 125 11.76 18.37 3.06
N ALA A 126 12.44 17.26 3.30
CA ALA A 126 12.48 16.14 2.37
C ALA A 126 11.17 15.35 2.47
N ALA A 127 10.48 15.19 1.35
CA ALA A 127 9.31 14.31 1.19
C ALA A 127 9.30 13.77 -0.24
N ASP A 128 8.58 12.66 -0.49
CA ASP A 128 8.46 12.12 -1.84
C ASP A 128 7.68 13.07 -2.77
N ALA A 129 7.52 12.71 -4.01
CA ALA A 129 6.86 13.53 -5.02
C ALA A 129 5.43 13.93 -4.64
N PRO A 130 4.91 15.08 -5.15
CA PRO A 130 3.52 15.45 -4.98
C PRO A 130 2.57 14.33 -5.39
N GLY A 131 1.53 14.07 -4.56
CA GLY A 131 0.57 12.98 -4.78
C GLY A 131 0.97 11.64 -4.16
N THR A 132 2.08 11.57 -3.43
CA THR A 132 2.47 10.39 -2.62
C THR A 132 2.06 10.54 -1.15
N ALA A 133 2.04 9.43 -0.41
CA ALA A 133 1.66 9.38 1.00
C ALA A 133 2.50 10.33 1.86
N THR A 134 3.83 10.31 1.74
CA THR A 134 4.70 11.17 2.56
C THR A 134 4.53 12.66 2.26
N TYR A 135 4.25 13.03 1.01
CA TYR A 135 3.91 14.41 0.65
C TYR A 135 2.56 14.83 1.25
N PHE A 136 1.56 13.96 1.16
CA PHE A 136 0.25 14.20 1.75
C PHE A 136 0.33 14.30 3.27
N THR A 137 1.09 13.40 3.93
CA THR A 137 1.32 13.43 5.37
C THR A 137 1.94 14.75 5.81
N LEU A 138 2.95 15.23 5.09
CA LEU A 138 3.55 16.54 5.35
C LEU A 138 2.50 17.66 5.25
N ALA A 139 1.73 17.68 4.18
CA ALA A 139 0.68 18.71 3.97
C ALA A 139 -0.39 18.66 5.08
N TRP A 140 -0.81 17.46 5.48
CA TRP A 140 -1.76 17.24 6.56
C TRP A 140 -1.25 17.76 7.91
N MET A 141 -0.04 17.36 8.30
CA MET A 141 0.59 17.79 9.55
C MET A 141 0.79 19.31 9.58
N LEU A 142 1.25 19.91 8.48
CA LEU A 142 1.37 21.37 8.35
C LEU A 142 0.02 22.05 8.55
N LYS A 143 -1.04 21.60 7.86
CA LYS A 143 -2.38 22.16 7.96
C LYS A 143 -2.92 22.10 9.39
N LYS A 144 -2.77 20.97 10.08
CA LYS A 144 -3.20 20.82 11.49
C LYS A 144 -2.44 21.72 12.46
N ASN A 145 -1.30 22.29 12.02
CA ASN A 145 -0.48 23.22 12.81
C ASN A 145 -0.48 24.66 12.27
N GLY A 146 -1.51 25.04 11.50
CA GLY A 146 -1.71 26.41 11.00
C GLY A 146 -0.74 26.82 9.89
N LEU A 147 -0.08 25.85 9.25
CA LEU A 147 0.79 26.04 8.09
C LEU A 147 0.20 25.40 6.84
N SER A 148 0.81 25.67 5.71
CA SER A 148 0.52 25.00 4.44
C SER A 148 1.80 24.52 3.79
N ILE A 149 1.69 23.68 2.76
CA ILE A 149 2.84 23.19 1.99
C ILE A 149 3.66 24.35 1.37
N LYS A 150 3.04 25.50 1.14
CA LYS A 150 3.70 26.72 0.61
C LYS A 150 4.60 27.42 1.63
N ASN A 151 4.49 27.08 2.92
CA ASN A 151 5.30 27.65 3.97
C ASN A 151 6.65 26.94 4.16
N VAL A 152 6.88 25.84 3.47
CA VAL A 152 8.11 25.06 3.49
C VAL A 152 8.68 24.90 2.08
N LYS A 153 9.99 24.65 1.97
CA LYS A 153 10.62 24.25 0.73
C LYS A 153 10.65 22.71 0.68
N VAL A 154 9.89 22.08 -0.18
CA VAL A 154 9.91 20.62 -0.32
C VAL A 154 11.02 20.21 -1.27
N VAL A 155 11.85 19.24 -0.84
CA VAL A 155 12.82 18.52 -1.68
C VAL A 155 12.31 17.09 -1.89
N ASN A 156 12.13 16.70 -3.15
CA ASN A 156 11.59 15.40 -3.48
C ASN A 156 12.64 14.30 -3.32
N LEU A 157 12.58 13.60 -2.20
CA LEU A 157 13.37 12.42 -1.89
C LEU A 157 12.43 11.27 -1.54
N SER A 158 12.71 10.07 -2.08
CA SER A 158 11.99 8.88 -1.65
C SER A 158 12.12 8.69 -0.13
N PRO A 159 11.19 7.99 0.55
CA PRO A 159 11.25 7.83 2.02
C PRO A 159 12.58 7.25 2.52
N GLN A 160 13.16 6.30 1.77
CA GLN A 160 14.49 5.78 2.06
C GLN A 160 15.59 6.85 1.92
N ALA A 161 15.55 7.63 0.84
CA ALA A 161 16.52 8.68 0.59
C ALA A 161 16.39 9.81 1.61
N ALA A 162 15.18 10.17 2.02
CA ALA A 162 14.89 11.16 3.05
C ALA A 162 15.45 10.73 4.42
N ALA A 163 15.23 9.47 4.83
CA ALA A 163 15.83 8.91 6.04
C ALA A 163 17.35 8.91 5.98
N ASN A 164 17.93 8.49 4.85
CA ASN A 164 19.38 8.48 4.66
C ASN A 164 19.99 9.89 4.72
N ALA A 165 19.30 10.91 4.17
CA ALA A 165 19.75 12.30 4.24
C ALA A 165 19.81 12.80 5.69
N MET A 166 18.84 12.44 6.53
CA MET A 166 18.88 12.76 7.96
C MET A 166 20.03 12.04 8.68
N ILE A 167 20.19 10.73 8.43
CA ILE A 167 21.25 9.91 9.03
C ILE A 167 22.65 10.43 8.64
N ALA A 168 22.82 10.87 7.40
CA ALA A 168 24.09 11.42 6.90
C ALA A 168 24.31 12.88 7.32
N GLY A 169 23.34 13.53 7.96
CA GLY A 169 23.44 14.95 8.32
C GLY A 169 23.50 15.89 7.11
N THR A 170 22.92 15.46 5.95
CA THR A 170 22.99 16.19 4.67
C THR A 170 22.65 17.67 4.84
N ASP A 171 23.53 18.55 4.35
CA ASP A 171 23.29 20.00 4.36
C ASP A 171 22.08 20.39 3.49
N GLY A 172 21.38 21.45 3.92
CA GLY A 172 20.22 21.97 3.20
C GLY A 172 18.93 21.15 3.35
N VAL A 173 18.92 20.08 4.18
CA VAL A 173 17.71 19.36 4.60
C VAL A 173 17.51 19.57 6.09
N ASP A 174 16.44 20.27 6.48
CA ASP A 174 16.13 20.59 7.88
C ASP A 174 15.25 19.52 8.55
N ALA A 175 14.39 18.88 7.75
CA ALA A 175 13.45 17.85 8.19
C ALA A 175 13.19 16.83 7.08
N ALA A 176 12.68 15.66 7.45
CA ALA A 176 12.31 14.63 6.51
C ALA A 176 11.04 13.90 6.94
N MET A 177 10.17 13.60 5.96
CA MET A 177 9.08 12.65 6.08
C MET A 177 9.55 11.28 5.63
N THR A 178 9.38 10.28 6.47
CA THR A 178 9.72 8.90 6.15
C THR A 178 8.80 7.93 6.89
N TYR A 179 8.96 6.65 6.60
CA TYR A 179 8.14 5.58 7.18
C TYR A 179 8.95 4.31 7.45
N GLU A 180 8.32 3.32 8.11
CA GLU A 180 8.95 2.02 8.35
C GLU A 180 9.21 1.23 7.04
N PRO A 181 10.38 0.59 6.90
CA PRO A 181 11.38 0.34 7.94
C PRO A 181 12.42 1.46 8.11
N TYR A 182 12.40 2.50 7.29
CA TYR A 182 13.44 3.55 7.28
C TYR A 182 13.38 4.45 8.52
N LEU A 183 12.18 4.65 9.09
CA LEU A 183 12.01 5.42 10.32
C LEU A 183 12.69 4.72 11.52
N SER A 184 12.65 3.39 11.57
CA SER A 184 13.40 2.60 12.56
C SER A 184 14.92 2.76 12.40
N ALA A 185 15.42 2.88 11.17
CA ALA A 185 16.84 3.15 10.93
C ALA A 185 17.26 4.53 11.51
N VAL A 186 16.38 5.55 11.43
CA VAL A 186 16.61 6.85 12.07
C VAL A 186 16.53 6.73 13.59
N ARG A 187 15.52 6.02 14.14
CA ARG A 187 15.41 5.78 15.61
C ARG A 187 16.65 5.13 16.20
N ALA A 188 17.32 4.28 15.44
CA ALA A 188 18.57 3.65 15.87
C ALA A 188 19.77 4.58 15.91
N LYS A 189 19.62 5.83 15.42
CA LYS A 189 20.68 6.85 15.34
C LYS A 189 20.18 8.19 15.88
N PRO A 190 20.12 8.38 17.21
CA PRO A 190 19.59 9.61 17.82
C PRO A 190 20.28 10.90 17.36
N GLU A 191 21.54 10.80 16.93
CA GLU A 191 22.33 11.89 16.36
C GLU A 191 21.80 12.38 15.00
N ALA A 192 21.06 11.55 14.27
CA ALA A 192 20.49 11.88 12.96
C ALA A 192 19.36 12.93 13.04
N GLY A 193 18.77 13.10 14.22
CA GLY A 193 17.68 14.04 14.44
C GLY A 193 16.62 13.49 15.40
N LYS A 194 15.61 14.32 15.66
CA LYS A 194 14.50 13.98 16.56
C LYS A 194 13.23 13.71 15.75
N ILE A 195 12.50 12.63 16.06
CA ILE A 195 11.15 12.43 15.58
C ILE A 195 10.22 13.30 16.43
N ILE A 196 9.57 14.30 15.83
CA ILE A 196 8.71 15.25 16.54
C ILE A 196 7.22 15.00 16.35
N ALA A 197 6.85 14.22 15.35
CA ALA A 197 5.46 13.87 15.04
C ALA A 197 5.40 12.54 14.29
N THR A 198 4.37 11.78 14.54
CA THR A 198 4.09 10.51 13.86
C THR A 198 2.59 10.36 13.59
N THR A 199 2.20 9.27 12.94
CA THR A 199 0.79 8.90 12.77
C THR A 199 0.10 8.48 14.07
N LEU A 200 0.78 8.42 15.20
CA LEU A 200 0.13 8.39 16.53
C LEU A 200 -0.52 9.73 16.86
N ASP A 201 0.15 10.83 16.53
CA ASP A 201 -0.33 12.19 16.78
C ASP A 201 -1.32 12.63 15.69
N TYR A 202 -1.15 12.12 14.48
CA TYR A 202 -1.91 12.46 13.28
C TYR A 202 -2.35 11.18 12.54
N PRO A 203 -3.39 10.45 13.02
CA PRO A 203 -3.86 9.21 12.40
C PRO A 203 -4.57 9.51 11.07
N MET A 204 -3.89 9.27 9.94
CA MET A 204 -4.39 9.61 8.61
C MET A 204 -3.84 8.70 7.50
N ILE A 205 -2.90 7.80 7.77
CA ILE A 205 -2.42 6.84 6.79
C ILE A 205 -3.18 5.53 6.93
N MET A 206 -3.96 5.24 5.88
CA MET A 206 -4.80 4.05 5.74
C MET A 206 -4.48 3.42 4.39
N ASP A 207 -3.79 2.30 4.42
CA ASP A 207 -3.38 1.59 3.22
C ASP A 207 -4.45 0.62 2.76
N THR A 208 -4.69 0.62 1.45
CA THR A 208 -5.65 -0.27 0.82
C THR A 208 -5.04 -0.97 -0.39
N PHE A 209 -5.61 -2.10 -0.72
CA PHE A 209 -5.33 -2.86 -1.92
C PHE A 209 -6.41 -2.60 -2.95
N GLY A 210 -6.02 -2.37 -4.18
CA GLY A 210 -6.96 -2.13 -5.27
C GLY A 210 -6.42 -2.62 -6.61
N CYS A 211 -7.33 -2.73 -7.56
CA CYS A 211 -7.03 -3.21 -8.91
C CYS A 211 -7.66 -2.31 -9.97
N THR A 212 -7.29 -2.52 -11.23
CA THR A 212 -7.97 -1.90 -12.36
C THR A 212 -9.40 -2.45 -12.48
N PRO A 213 -10.42 -1.63 -12.83
CA PRO A 213 -11.78 -2.10 -13.05
C PRO A 213 -11.88 -3.23 -14.08
N LYS A 214 -11.01 -3.20 -15.10
CA LYS A 214 -10.91 -4.27 -16.11
C LYS A 214 -10.61 -5.62 -15.44
N PHE A 215 -9.54 -5.68 -14.61
CA PHE A 215 -9.17 -6.91 -13.92
C PHE A 215 -10.29 -7.42 -13.02
N LEU A 216 -10.95 -6.54 -12.25
CA LEU A 216 -12.04 -6.89 -11.34
C LEU A 216 -13.27 -7.46 -12.07
N THR A 217 -13.54 -6.96 -13.28
CA THR A 217 -14.65 -7.40 -14.12
C THR A 217 -14.36 -8.73 -14.81
N GLU A 218 -13.16 -8.89 -15.35
CA GLU A 218 -12.75 -10.08 -16.09
C GLU A 218 -12.39 -11.25 -15.14
N ASN A 219 -11.92 -10.96 -13.92
CA ASN A 219 -11.39 -11.95 -12.98
C ASN A 219 -11.98 -11.81 -11.56
N PRO A 220 -13.31 -11.78 -11.36
CA PRO A 220 -13.90 -11.54 -10.04
C PRO A 220 -13.55 -12.62 -9.00
N LYS A 221 -13.36 -13.88 -9.44
CA LYS A 221 -12.89 -14.97 -8.56
C LYS A 221 -11.46 -14.74 -8.08
N ALA A 222 -10.57 -14.27 -8.97
CA ALA A 222 -9.20 -13.96 -8.61
C ALA A 222 -9.13 -12.76 -7.64
N ALA A 223 -9.97 -11.73 -7.84
CA ALA A 223 -10.06 -10.59 -6.92
C ALA A 223 -10.50 -11.03 -5.51
N LYS A 224 -11.47 -11.96 -5.40
CA LYS A 224 -11.84 -12.54 -4.10
C LYS A 224 -10.71 -13.37 -3.52
N ALA A 225 -10.03 -14.19 -4.32
CA ALA A 225 -8.90 -15.01 -3.89
C ALA A 225 -7.72 -14.17 -3.37
N LEU A 226 -7.51 -12.96 -3.93
CA LEU A 226 -6.51 -12.01 -3.41
C LEU A 226 -6.86 -11.54 -2.00
N ALA A 227 -8.12 -11.20 -1.73
CA ALA A 227 -8.57 -10.82 -0.40
C ALA A 227 -8.49 -12.01 0.58
N ASP A 228 -8.99 -13.19 0.18
CA ASP A 228 -8.96 -14.39 1.01
C ASP A 228 -7.52 -14.78 1.38
N GLY A 229 -6.60 -14.76 0.40
CA GLY A 229 -5.19 -15.06 0.62
C GLY A 229 -4.49 -14.04 1.50
N TYR A 230 -4.82 -12.76 1.40
CA TYR A 230 -4.31 -11.75 2.32
C TYR A 230 -4.76 -12.02 3.76
N PHE A 231 -6.04 -12.29 3.99
CA PHE A 231 -6.55 -12.59 5.33
C PHE A 231 -6.01 -13.90 5.88
N GLU A 232 -5.79 -14.93 5.04
CA GLU A 232 -5.10 -16.16 5.45
C GLU A 232 -3.64 -15.89 5.85
N ALA A 233 -2.95 -14.98 5.17
CA ALA A 233 -1.60 -14.57 5.57
C ALA A 233 -1.60 -13.84 6.93
N LEU A 234 -2.61 -13.04 7.25
CA LEU A 234 -2.74 -12.45 8.59
C LEU A 234 -2.94 -13.50 9.68
N GLU A 235 -3.68 -14.57 9.40
CA GLU A 235 -3.80 -15.69 10.35
C GLU A 235 -2.47 -16.44 10.50
N MET A 236 -1.71 -16.63 9.42
CA MET A 236 -0.36 -17.21 9.52
C MET A 236 0.57 -16.36 10.39
N ILE A 237 0.50 -15.03 10.32
CA ILE A 237 1.29 -14.15 11.21
C ILE A 237 0.98 -14.41 12.70
N LYS A 238 -0.27 -14.74 13.04
CA LYS A 238 -0.69 -15.06 14.41
C LYS A 238 -0.25 -16.46 14.86
N THR A 239 -0.33 -17.44 13.95
CA THR A 239 -0.07 -18.85 14.27
C THR A 239 1.38 -19.25 14.14
N ASP A 240 2.15 -18.62 13.26
CA ASP A 240 3.58 -18.81 13.05
C ASP A 240 4.29 -17.47 12.84
N PRO A 241 4.39 -16.64 13.91
CA PRO A 241 4.97 -15.30 13.81
C PRO A 241 6.45 -15.31 13.43
N THR A 242 7.24 -16.31 13.88
CA THR A 242 8.67 -16.38 13.59
C THR A 242 8.91 -16.50 12.09
N LYS A 243 8.35 -17.53 11.48
CA LYS A 243 8.50 -17.77 10.03
C LYS A 243 7.89 -16.63 9.21
N SER A 244 6.73 -16.10 9.64
CA SER A 244 6.09 -14.97 8.96
C SER A 244 6.97 -13.73 8.98
N HIS A 245 7.56 -13.39 10.12
CA HIS A 245 8.46 -12.22 10.24
C HIS A 245 9.76 -12.40 9.47
N GLU A 246 10.29 -13.62 9.38
CA GLU A 246 11.47 -13.91 8.55
C GLU A 246 11.19 -13.65 7.06
N ILE A 247 10.08 -14.18 6.54
CA ILE A 247 9.67 -13.98 5.14
C ILE A 247 9.39 -12.50 4.87
N MET A 248 8.61 -11.83 5.73
CA MET A 248 8.26 -10.43 5.57
C MET A 248 9.46 -9.50 5.77
N GLY A 249 10.37 -9.84 6.69
CA GLY A 249 11.60 -9.10 6.91
C GLY A 249 12.51 -9.12 5.69
N ALA A 250 12.69 -10.30 5.08
CA ALA A 250 13.47 -10.44 3.85
C ALA A 250 12.94 -9.54 2.71
N ASP A 251 11.62 -9.35 2.60
CA ASP A 251 10.98 -8.48 1.61
C ASP A 251 11.41 -7.01 1.74
N VAL A 252 11.65 -6.54 2.95
CA VAL A 252 12.03 -5.16 3.26
C VAL A 252 13.50 -5.02 3.72
N LYS A 253 14.31 -6.06 3.49
CA LYS A 253 15.75 -6.12 3.83
C LYS A 253 16.03 -5.97 5.33
N GLN A 254 15.18 -6.55 6.15
CA GLN A 254 15.34 -6.68 7.61
C GLN A 254 15.46 -8.14 8.03
N THR A 255 16.03 -8.38 9.21
CA THR A 255 15.87 -9.66 9.90
C THR A 255 14.44 -9.80 10.40
N GLY A 256 13.96 -11.03 10.68
CA GLY A 256 12.61 -11.22 11.26
C GLY A 256 12.40 -10.46 12.56
N GLU A 257 13.42 -10.39 13.44
CA GLU A 257 13.37 -9.62 14.68
C GLU A 257 13.24 -8.10 14.42
N ALA A 258 14.04 -7.54 13.51
CA ALA A 258 13.95 -6.12 13.14
C ALA A 258 12.61 -5.80 12.50
N PHE A 259 12.09 -6.69 11.66
CA PHE A 259 10.77 -6.57 11.06
C PHE A 259 9.66 -6.53 12.13
N ALA A 260 9.69 -7.45 13.10
CA ALA A 260 8.71 -7.46 14.18
C ALA A 260 8.68 -6.15 14.97
N LYS A 261 9.85 -5.51 15.19
CA LYS A 261 9.94 -4.18 15.83
C LYS A 261 9.32 -3.09 14.94
N SER A 262 9.58 -3.09 13.64
CA SER A 262 8.96 -2.15 12.70
C SER A 262 7.45 -2.35 12.61
N ALA A 263 7.00 -3.59 12.55
CA ALA A 263 5.58 -3.96 12.45
C ALA A 263 4.75 -3.56 13.68
N ALA A 264 5.38 -3.36 14.84
CA ALA A 264 4.70 -2.88 16.05
C ALA A 264 4.07 -1.48 15.88
N TYR A 265 4.55 -0.69 14.91
CA TYR A 265 4.07 0.66 14.60
C TYR A 265 2.96 0.70 13.55
N LEU A 266 2.34 -0.42 13.20
CA LEU A 266 1.19 -0.47 12.30
C LEU A 266 0.14 -1.48 12.79
N ARG A 267 -1.02 -1.46 12.16
CA ARG A 267 -2.15 -2.34 12.49
C ARG A 267 -2.70 -2.91 11.20
N TRP A 268 -2.36 -4.17 10.91
CA TRP A 268 -2.99 -4.91 9.82
C TRP A 268 -4.47 -5.10 10.10
N GLN A 269 -5.27 -4.98 9.05
CA GLN A 269 -6.72 -4.97 9.15
C GLN A 269 -7.28 -6.32 8.70
N ASP A 270 -7.86 -7.05 9.63
CA ASP A 270 -8.55 -8.31 9.33
C ASP A 270 -9.90 -8.06 8.63
N ARG A 271 -10.62 -9.14 8.32
CA ARG A 271 -11.89 -9.06 7.60
C ARG A 271 -12.94 -8.25 8.38
N ALA A 272 -13.02 -8.40 9.70
CA ALA A 272 -13.98 -7.66 10.53
C ALA A 272 -13.66 -6.16 10.57
N ALA A 273 -12.38 -5.81 10.68
CA ALA A 273 -11.91 -4.42 10.61
C ALA A 273 -12.21 -3.81 9.23
N ASN A 274 -12.01 -4.57 8.15
CA ASN A 274 -12.36 -4.16 6.79
C ASN A 274 -13.84 -3.84 6.62
N GLN A 275 -14.73 -4.68 7.16
CA GLN A 275 -16.18 -4.42 7.11
C GLN A 275 -16.54 -3.11 7.79
N LYS A 276 -15.96 -2.82 8.96
CA LYS A 276 -16.16 -1.55 9.68
C LYS A 276 -15.60 -0.35 8.91
N PHE A 277 -14.40 -0.49 8.36
CA PHE A 277 -13.75 0.57 7.59
C PHE A 277 -14.59 1.02 6.40
N PHE A 278 -15.03 0.08 5.56
CA PHE A 278 -15.84 0.40 4.39
C PHE A 278 -17.31 0.74 4.70
N ALA A 279 -17.79 0.47 5.91
CA ALA A 279 -19.13 0.88 6.33
C ALA A 279 -19.27 2.40 6.58
N GLY A 280 -18.15 3.12 6.79
CA GLY A 280 -18.24 4.57 7.05
C GLY A 280 -16.91 5.29 7.06
N GLU A 281 -15.90 4.75 7.74
CA GLU A 281 -14.59 5.43 7.93
C GLU A 281 -13.90 5.76 6.60
N HIS A 282 -13.94 4.84 5.62
CA HIS A 282 -13.39 5.05 4.29
C HIS A 282 -13.99 6.27 3.60
N ALA A 283 -15.33 6.40 3.61
CA ALA A 283 -16.01 7.53 2.95
C ALA A 283 -15.71 8.85 3.66
N GLN A 284 -15.70 8.87 4.99
CA GLN A 284 -15.37 10.05 5.78
C GLN A 284 -13.94 10.52 5.50
N PHE A 285 -12.97 9.62 5.61
CA PHE A 285 -11.56 9.96 5.36
C PHE A 285 -11.33 10.37 3.90
N SER A 286 -11.95 9.67 2.95
CA SER A 286 -11.84 10.01 1.52
C SER A 286 -12.30 11.44 1.24
N LYS A 287 -13.34 11.92 1.93
CA LYS A 287 -13.80 13.32 1.80
C LYS A 287 -12.74 14.30 2.33
N GLU A 288 -12.25 14.08 3.55
CA GLU A 288 -11.23 14.95 4.16
C GLU A 288 -9.93 14.97 3.34
N ALA A 289 -9.52 13.80 2.82
CA ALA A 289 -8.36 13.66 1.95
C ALA A 289 -8.55 14.39 0.62
N ALA A 290 -9.72 14.26 -0.01
CA ALA A 290 -10.05 14.93 -1.26
C ALA A 290 -10.02 16.48 -1.09
N ASP A 291 -10.58 16.99 0.01
CA ASP A 291 -10.56 18.42 0.33
C ASP A 291 -9.12 18.95 0.44
N LEU A 292 -8.22 18.21 1.10
CA LEU A 292 -6.81 18.60 1.20
C LEU A 292 -6.08 18.47 -0.15
N LEU A 293 -6.30 17.40 -0.91
CA LEU A 293 -5.69 17.21 -2.23
C LEU A 293 -6.05 18.33 -3.20
N MET A 294 -7.29 18.85 -3.14
CA MET A 294 -7.72 20.00 -3.92
C MET A 294 -7.06 21.30 -3.40
N GLU A 295 -7.02 21.52 -2.09
CA GLU A 295 -6.41 22.68 -1.46
C GLU A 295 -4.93 22.84 -1.83
N ILE A 296 -4.18 21.73 -1.84
CA ILE A 296 -2.75 21.75 -2.19
C ILE A 296 -2.49 21.63 -3.70
N GLY A 297 -3.55 21.55 -4.51
CA GLY A 297 -3.50 21.59 -5.97
C GLY A 297 -3.04 20.28 -6.63
N ILE A 298 -3.05 19.16 -5.92
CA ILE A 298 -2.75 17.82 -6.48
C ILE A 298 -3.92 17.34 -7.35
N VAL A 299 -5.15 17.58 -6.91
CA VAL A 299 -6.38 17.26 -7.63
C VAL A 299 -7.07 18.56 -8.04
N LYS A 300 -7.40 18.69 -9.33
CA LYS A 300 -8.13 19.86 -9.87
C LYS A 300 -9.64 19.64 -9.92
N ALA A 301 -10.05 18.39 -10.10
CA ALA A 301 -11.44 17.97 -10.11
C ALA A 301 -11.53 16.57 -9.48
N LEU A 302 -12.52 16.34 -8.66
CA LEU A 302 -12.71 15.05 -8.00
C LEU A 302 -13.14 13.99 -9.02
N PRO A 303 -12.65 12.75 -8.89
CA PRO A 303 -13.17 11.62 -9.63
C PRO A 303 -14.57 11.24 -9.13
N ASP A 304 -15.20 10.28 -9.77
CA ASP A 304 -16.43 9.66 -9.23
C ASP A 304 -16.09 8.88 -7.95
N MET A 305 -16.29 9.51 -6.80
CA MET A 305 -15.95 8.96 -5.48
C MET A 305 -16.71 7.67 -5.17
N SER A 306 -17.87 7.43 -5.80
CA SER A 306 -18.67 6.21 -5.60
C SER A 306 -18.03 4.96 -6.21
N LYS A 307 -17.08 5.13 -7.13
CA LYS A 307 -16.34 4.04 -7.80
C LYS A 307 -14.99 3.72 -7.15
N LEU A 308 -14.60 4.45 -6.11
CA LEU A 308 -13.31 4.26 -5.47
C LEU A 308 -13.17 2.95 -4.71
N ALA A 309 -14.27 2.30 -4.33
CA ALA A 309 -14.24 1.05 -3.56
C ALA A 309 -15.29 0.05 -4.05
N ASP A 310 -14.95 -1.24 -3.95
CA ASP A 310 -15.85 -2.36 -4.23
C ASP A 310 -15.70 -3.42 -3.15
N THR A 311 -16.66 -3.48 -2.24
CA THR A 311 -16.64 -4.37 -1.06
C THR A 311 -17.17 -5.78 -1.32
N ARG A 312 -17.57 -6.12 -2.56
CA ARG A 312 -18.08 -7.46 -2.90
C ARG A 312 -17.12 -8.59 -2.56
N PHE A 313 -15.84 -8.30 -2.57
CA PHE A 313 -14.75 -9.25 -2.34
C PHE A 313 -14.43 -9.50 -0.84
N LEU A 314 -15.11 -8.78 0.06
CA LEU A 314 -14.97 -8.94 1.52
C LEU A 314 -15.96 -9.96 2.14
N LYS A 315 -16.85 -10.49 1.32
CA LYS A 315 -17.89 -11.46 1.75
C LYS A 315 -17.36 -12.87 1.80
#